data_46af593cda30408407499c6e9ce4049c
#
_entry.id   46af593cda30408407499c6e9ce4049c
#
_cell.length_a   1.000
_cell.length_b   1.000
_cell.length_c   1.000
_cell.angle_alpha   90.00
_cell.angle_beta   90.00
_cell.angle_gamma   90.00
#
_symmetry.space_group_name_H-M   'P 1'
#
loop_
_entity.id
_entity.type
_entity.pdbx_description
1 polymer ?
#
loop_
_entity_poly.entity_id
_entity_poly.type
_entity_poly.pdbx_seq_one_letter_code
_entity_poly.pdbx_strand_id
1 'polypeptide(L)'
;MKPALVVYFSRTGYTQRVAEHIAHAAGADCEPIKERSARTGFLGYWRSAREALRKSAIEIEPASANPRDYALVVLGTPVWAGNMSSPMRAYIARHKLDFGRIALFCTQGGSGGEKVLRTMADFCGRSPVATVCLNDSEIDRGLHGVKLQAFMAAFAERKAA
;
A
#
# COMPACT_ATOMS: atom_id res chain seq x y z
N MET A 1 -15.69 -7.36 -14.11
CA MET A 1 -14.89 -7.04 -12.92
C MET A 1 -13.54 -7.73 -13.05
N LYS A 2 -12.46 -6.97 -12.95
CA LYS A 2 -11.09 -7.49 -13.00
C LYS A 2 -10.75 -8.25 -11.71
N PRO A 3 -9.84 -9.25 -11.73
CA PRO A 3 -9.59 -10.09 -10.57
C PRO A 3 -8.99 -9.34 -9.37
N ALA A 4 -7.88 -8.65 -9.57
CA ALA A 4 -7.20 -7.92 -8.49
C ALA A 4 -6.39 -6.72 -8.99
N LEU A 5 -6.21 -5.74 -8.11
CA LEU A 5 -5.35 -4.59 -8.29
C LEU A 5 -4.37 -4.54 -7.11
N VAL A 6 -3.08 -4.46 -7.39
CA VAL A 6 -2.05 -4.22 -6.37
C VAL A 6 -1.64 -2.76 -6.43
N VAL A 7 -1.86 -2.02 -5.36
CA VAL A 7 -1.49 -0.61 -5.22
C VAL A 7 -0.45 -0.47 -4.12
N TYR A 8 0.63 0.21 -4.40
CA TYR A 8 1.72 0.34 -3.44
C TYR A 8 2.42 1.70 -3.52
N PHE A 9 3.04 2.08 -2.42
CA PHE A 9 4.06 3.12 -2.39
C PHE A 9 5.41 2.50 -2.02
N SER A 10 6.48 2.92 -2.71
CA SER A 10 7.83 2.46 -2.41
C SER A 10 8.84 3.59 -2.60
N ARG A 11 9.75 3.76 -1.64
CA ARG A 11 10.85 4.73 -1.73
C ARG A 11 12.18 4.04 -2.04
N THR A 12 12.46 2.92 -1.40
CA THR A 12 13.73 2.20 -1.50
C THR A 12 13.67 0.95 -2.37
N GLY A 13 12.48 0.58 -2.85
CA GLY A 13 12.25 -0.55 -3.74
C GLY A 13 11.77 -1.84 -3.07
N TYR A 14 11.80 -1.96 -1.74
CA TYR A 14 11.35 -3.20 -1.07
C TYR A 14 9.86 -3.45 -1.28
N THR A 15 9.02 -2.46 -0.99
CA THR A 15 7.58 -2.58 -1.19
C THR A 15 7.23 -2.84 -2.66
N GLN A 16 7.96 -2.21 -3.59
CA GLN A 16 7.80 -2.44 -5.02
C GLN A 16 8.07 -3.89 -5.41
N ARG A 17 9.19 -4.46 -4.98
CA ARG A 17 9.56 -5.87 -5.28
C ARG A 17 8.48 -6.84 -4.82
N VAL A 18 7.92 -6.62 -3.64
CA VAL A 18 6.83 -7.43 -3.10
C VAL A 18 5.55 -7.24 -3.90
N ALA A 19 5.18 -6.00 -4.22
CA ALA A 19 4.00 -5.68 -5.02
C ALA A 19 4.03 -6.34 -6.40
N GLU A 20 5.16 -6.23 -7.10
CA GLU A 20 5.37 -6.82 -8.41
C GLU A 20 5.32 -8.36 -8.36
N HIS A 21 5.89 -8.97 -7.32
CA HIS A 21 5.80 -10.41 -7.10
C HIS A 21 4.34 -10.86 -6.92
N ILE A 22 3.58 -10.18 -6.05
CA ILE A 22 2.15 -10.49 -5.83
C ILE A 22 1.37 -10.32 -7.12
N ALA A 23 1.57 -9.20 -7.83
CA ALA A 23 0.85 -8.92 -9.07
C ALA A 23 1.13 -9.97 -10.14
N HIS A 24 2.39 -10.35 -10.33
CA HIS A 24 2.77 -11.39 -11.29
C HIS A 24 2.15 -12.75 -10.94
N ALA A 25 2.28 -13.18 -9.69
CA ALA A 25 1.78 -14.48 -9.24
C ALA A 25 0.24 -14.58 -9.24
N ALA A 26 -0.44 -13.47 -8.97
CA ALA A 26 -1.91 -13.41 -8.95
C ALA A 26 -2.56 -13.02 -10.30
N GLY A 27 -1.76 -12.70 -11.32
CA GLY A 27 -2.27 -12.16 -12.58
C GLY A 27 -3.03 -10.84 -12.38
N ALA A 28 -2.54 -9.98 -11.47
CA ALA A 28 -3.18 -8.74 -11.08
C ALA A 28 -2.56 -7.53 -11.79
N ASP A 29 -3.36 -6.46 -11.95
CA ASP A 29 -2.83 -5.17 -12.35
C ASP A 29 -2.00 -4.58 -11.18
N CYS A 30 -0.95 -3.82 -11.50
CA CYS A 30 -0.04 -3.25 -10.50
C CYS A 30 0.12 -1.76 -10.72
N GLU A 31 -0.12 -0.96 -9.68
CA GLU A 31 -0.09 0.50 -9.75
C GLU A 31 0.74 1.12 -8.62
N PRO A 32 1.84 1.82 -8.93
CA PRO A 32 2.58 2.60 -7.96
C PRO A 32 1.85 3.92 -7.64
N ILE A 33 1.78 4.26 -6.36
CA ILE A 33 1.37 5.60 -5.93
C ILE A 33 2.55 6.56 -6.17
N LYS A 34 2.29 7.62 -6.91
CA LYS A 34 3.28 8.67 -7.18
C LYS A 34 2.95 9.91 -6.39
N GLU A 35 3.94 10.44 -5.70
CA GLU A 35 3.84 11.75 -5.07
C GLU A 35 3.82 12.84 -6.14
N ARG A 36 2.89 13.78 -6.00
CA ARG A 36 2.90 14.96 -6.86
C ARG A 36 4.08 15.83 -6.45
N SER A 37 5.07 15.95 -7.34
CA SER A 37 6.18 16.85 -7.12
C SER A 37 5.63 18.28 -6.97
N ALA A 38 5.76 18.84 -5.78
CA ALA A 38 5.46 20.25 -5.58
C ALA A 38 6.45 21.05 -6.43
N ARG A 39 5.99 21.62 -7.54
CA ARG A 39 6.71 22.70 -8.24
C ARG A 39 6.67 23.95 -7.35
N THR A 40 7.30 23.90 -6.21
CA THR A 40 7.52 25.07 -5.37
C THR A 40 8.91 25.59 -5.66
N GLY A 41 8.96 26.73 -6.34
CA GLY A 41 10.17 27.52 -6.40
C GLY A 41 10.68 27.81 -4.98
N PHE A 42 11.99 28.02 -4.85
CA PHE A 42 12.76 28.19 -3.60
C PHE A 42 12.16 29.19 -2.56
N LEU A 43 11.29 30.11 -2.97
CA LEU A 43 10.63 31.11 -2.11
C LEU A 43 9.36 30.60 -1.40
N GLY A 44 8.78 29.46 -1.83
CA GLY A 44 7.61 28.86 -1.19
C GLY A 44 7.95 28.01 0.05
N TYR A 45 9.21 27.61 0.20
CA TYR A 45 9.67 26.64 1.20
C TYR A 45 9.47 27.12 2.66
N TRP A 46 9.77 28.38 2.96
CA TRP A 46 9.69 28.92 4.31
C TRP A 46 8.28 29.28 4.80
N ARG A 47 7.37 29.59 3.89
CA ARG A 47 5.98 29.88 4.20
C ARG A 47 5.16 28.59 4.37
N SER A 48 5.50 27.57 3.58
CA SER A 48 4.86 26.25 3.61
C SER A 48 5.27 25.39 4.80
N ALA A 49 6.47 25.55 5.36
CA ALA A 49 6.94 24.71 6.47
C ALA A 49 6.10 24.87 7.74
N ARG A 50 5.53 26.03 8.01
CA ARG A 50 4.65 26.27 9.16
C ARG A 50 3.21 25.81 8.94
N GLU A 51 2.70 25.91 7.70
CA GLU A 51 1.38 25.40 7.32
C GLU A 51 1.40 23.90 7.03
N ALA A 52 2.52 23.39 6.51
CA ALA A 52 2.73 21.97 6.23
C ALA A 52 2.76 21.09 7.50
N LEU A 53 3.18 21.62 8.64
CA LEU A 53 3.08 20.94 9.94
C LEU A 53 1.62 20.83 10.43
N ARG A 54 0.69 21.62 9.90
CA ARG A 54 -0.73 21.61 10.29
C ARG A 54 -1.68 20.95 9.29
N LYS A 55 -1.29 20.78 8.01
CA LYS A 55 -2.14 20.25 6.93
C LYS A 55 -1.34 19.55 5.82
N SER A 56 -0.36 18.73 6.12
CA SER A 56 0.29 17.97 5.05
C SER A 56 -0.52 16.74 4.66
N ALA A 57 -1.64 16.98 3.99
CA ALA A 57 -2.11 15.99 3.06
C ALA A 57 -1.10 15.96 1.91
N ILE A 58 -0.23 14.96 1.89
CA ILE A 58 0.66 14.75 0.74
C ILE A 58 -0.23 14.61 -0.49
N GLU A 59 0.02 15.44 -1.50
CA GLU A 59 -0.67 15.31 -2.76
C GLU A 59 -0.05 14.15 -3.55
N ILE A 60 -0.91 13.24 -3.98
CA ILE A 60 -0.55 12.15 -4.88
C ILE A 60 -1.13 12.41 -6.27
N GLU A 61 -0.46 11.88 -7.29
CA GLU A 61 -0.99 11.89 -8.65
C GLU A 61 -2.33 11.11 -8.71
N PRO A 62 -3.23 11.47 -9.64
CA PRO A 62 -4.43 10.67 -9.86
C PRO A 62 -4.09 9.21 -10.18
N ALA A 63 -4.84 8.27 -9.60
CA ALA A 63 -4.73 6.87 -9.92
C ALA A 63 -5.14 6.61 -11.38
N SER A 64 -4.43 5.72 -12.06
CA SER A 64 -4.76 5.29 -13.42
C SER A 64 -5.88 4.24 -13.43
N ALA A 65 -5.90 3.38 -12.40
CA ALA A 65 -6.90 2.34 -12.22
C ALA A 65 -8.00 2.80 -11.26
N ASN A 66 -9.25 2.45 -11.57
CA ASN A 66 -10.36 2.67 -10.67
C ASN A 66 -10.55 1.43 -9.78
N PRO A 67 -10.37 1.53 -8.45
CA PRO A 67 -10.51 0.38 -7.55
C PRO A 67 -11.87 -0.33 -7.62
N ARG A 68 -12.93 0.35 -7.99
CA ARG A 68 -14.29 -0.25 -8.17
C ARG A 68 -14.34 -1.34 -9.23
N ASP A 69 -13.42 -1.31 -10.20
CA ASP A 69 -13.39 -2.27 -11.29
C ASP A 69 -12.78 -3.62 -10.89
N TYR A 70 -12.32 -3.75 -9.64
CA TYR A 70 -11.59 -4.92 -9.15
C TYR A 70 -12.30 -5.63 -8.00
N ALA A 71 -12.28 -6.96 -8.06
CA ALA A 71 -12.86 -7.80 -7.01
C ALA A 71 -12.04 -7.75 -5.70
N LEU A 72 -10.73 -7.50 -5.80
CA LEU A 72 -9.81 -7.40 -4.69
C LEU A 72 -8.82 -6.25 -4.93
N VAL A 73 -8.59 -5.43 -3.90
CA VAL A 73 -7.53 -4.42 -3.89
C VAL A 73 -6.49 -4.79 -2.83
N VAL A 74 -5.26 -5.01 -3.26
CA VAL A 74 -4.12 -5.28 -2.39
C VAL A 74 -3.35 -3.98 -2.16
N LEU A 75 -3.21 -3.56 -0.91
CA LEU A 75 -2.54 -2.30 -0.55
C LEU A 75 -1.21 -2.58 0.14
N GLY A 76 -0.13 -1.98 -0.38
CA GLY A 76 1.23 -2.18 0.10
C GLY A 76 1.93 -0.89 0.53
N THR A 77 2.51 -0.87 1.72
CA THR A 77 3.20 0.30 2.30
C THR A 77 4.49 -0.07 3.00
N PRO A 78 5.54 0.76 2.92
CA PRO A 78 6.63 0.68 3.88
C PRO A 78 6.16 1.17 5.24
N VAL A 79 6.80 0.67 6.30
CA VAL A 79 6.61 1.17 7.68
C VAL A 79 7.51 2.39 7.89
N TRP A 80 6.89 3.54 8.14
CA TRP A 80 7.59 4.79 8.45
C TRP A 80 7.30 5.22 9.88
N ALA A 81 8.31 5.16 10.75
CA ALA A 81 8.17 5.54 12.16
C ALA A 81 6.92 4.90 12.82
N GLY A 82 6.68 3.61 12.56
CA GLY A 82 5.53 2.87 13.11
C GLY A 82 4.17 3.21 12.48
N ASN A 83 4.15 3.87 11.32
CA ASN A 83 2.94 4.23 10.59
C ASN A 83 3.01 3.78 9.13
N MET A 84 1.85 3.73 8.46
CA MET A 84 1.81 3.62 7.01
C MET A 84 2.41 4.88 6.37
N SER A 85 2.94 4.77 5.18
CA SER A 85 3.45 5.91 4.44
C SER A 85 2.36 6.95 4.16
N SER A 86 2.73 8.22 4.16
CA SER A 86 1.78 9.31 3.90
C SER A 86 1.12 9.21 2.52
N PRO A 87 1.82 8.80 1.42
CA PRO A 87 1.17 8.55 0.14
C PRO A 87 0.12 7.45 0.17
N MET A 88 0.36 6.34 0.89
CA MET A 88 -0.63 5.28 1.06
C MET A 88 -1.84 5.78 1.84
N ARG A 89 -1.63 6.55 2.91
CA ARG A 89 -2.73 7.19 3.66
C ARG A 89 -3.58 8.08 2.77
N ALA A 90 -2.96 8.89 1.92
CA ALA A 90 -3.66 9.77 0.98
C ALA A 90 -4.48 8.97 -0.05
N TYR A 91 -3.92 7.86 -0.56
CA TYR A 91 -4.61 6.97 -1.48
C TYR A 91 -5.85 6.34 -0.83
N ILE A 92 -5.71 5.76 0.37
CA ILE A 92 -6.83 5.17 1.10
C ILE A 92 -7.91 6.22 1.39
N ALA A 93 -7.53 7.40 1.87
CA ALA A 93 -8.48 8.48 2.15
C ALA A 93 -9.33 8.85 0.93
N ARG A 94 -8.72 8.82 -0.26
CA ARG A 94 -9.39 9.15 -1.54
C ARG A 94 -10.29 8.03 -2.03
N HIS A 95 -9.89 6.76 -1.85
CA HIS A 95 -10.49 5.63 -2.53
C HIS A 95 -11.19 4.60 -1.63
N LYS A 96 -11.17 4.75 -0.30
CA LYS A 96 -11.68 3.72 0.63
C LYS A 96 -13.15 3.34 0.43
N LEU A 97 -13.96 4.23 -0.11
CA LEU A 97 -15.36 3.94 -0.43
C LEU A 97 -15.52 3.12 -1.71
N ASP A 98 -14.48 3.06 -2.52
CA ASP A 98 -14.45 2.34 -3.80
C ASP A 98 -13.91 0.92 -3.65
N PHE A 99 -13.35 0.58 -2.48
CA PHE A 99 -12.82 -0.75 -2.25
C PHE A 99 -13.94 -1.78 -2.05
N GLY A 100 -13.82 -2.91 -2.75
CA GLY A 100 -14.54 -4.14 -2.43
C GLY A 100 -13.82 -4.90 -1.32
N ARG A 101 -13.27 -6.08 -1.64
CA ARG A 101 -12.39 -6.82 -0.73
C ARG A 101 -11.01 -6.18 -0.71
N ILE A 102 -10.35 -6.22 0.44
CA ILE A 102 -8.98 -5.72 0.57
C ILE A 102 -8.05 -6.78 1.17
N ALA A 103 -6.77 -6.73 0.76
CA ALA A 103 -5.67 -7.41 1.43
C ALA A 103 -4.56 -6.39 1.67
N LEU A 104 -3.79 -6.58 2.75
CA LEU A 104 -2.81 -5.58 3.18
C LEU A 104 -1.44 -6.21 3.36
N PHE A 105 -0.39 -5.54 2.87
CA PHE A 105 0.97 -5.93 3.19
C PHE A 105 1.83 -4.71 3.56
N CYS A 106 2.85 -4.94 4.35
CA CYS A 106 3.86 -3.93 4.62
C CYS A 106 5.27 -4.50 4.58
N THR A 107 6.23 -3.63 4.33
CA THR A 107 7.67 -3.93 4.41
C THR A 107 8.29 -3.09 5.50
N GLN A 108 9.24 -3.64 6.24
CA GLN A 108 9.88 -2.97 7.36
C GLN A 108 11.35 -3.35 7.50
N GLY A 109 12.19 -2.36 7.84
CA GLY A 109 13.58 -2.62 8.23
C GLY A 109 13.74 -2.99 9.71
N GLY A 110 12.78 -2.62 10.53
CA GLY A 110 12.77 -2.84 11.98
C GLY A 110 11.51 -3.53 12.48
N SER A 111 10.62 -2.78 13.12
CA SER A 111 9.42 -3.31 13.75
C SER A 111 8.21 -2.39 13.54
N GLY A 112 7.02 -2.83 13.98
CA GLY A 112 5.79 -2.05 13.95
C GLY A 112 4.82 -2.41 12.82
N GLY A 113 5.19 -3.33 11.92
CA GLY A 113 4.39 -3.70 10.77
C GLY A 113 3.00 -4.22 11.14
N GLU A 114 2.88 -5.06 12.16
CA GLU A 114 1.58 -5.57 12.62
C GLU A 114 0.63 -4.45 13.08
N LYS A 115 1.18 -3.45 13.77
CA LYS A 115 0.41 -2.26 14.16
C LYS A 115 -0.02 -1.46 12.93
N VAL A 116 0.86 -1.30 11.96
CA VAL A 116 0.57 -0.59 10.70
C VAL A 116 -0.55 -1.28 9.94
N LEU A 117 -0.52 -2.60 9.82
CA LEU A 117 -1.57 -3.38 9.14
C LEU A 117 -2.93 -3.21 9.83
N ARG A 118 -2.98 -3.25 11.16
CA ARG A 118 -4.22 -2.96 11.90
C ARG A 118 -4.73 -1.55 11.66
N THR A 119 -3.85 -0.55 11.76
CA THR A 119 -4.20 0.86 11.53
C THR A 119 -4.70 1.09 10.09
N MET A 120 -4.11 0.40 9.10
CA MET A 120 -4.59 0.45 7.71
C MET A 120 -6.00 -0.14 7.57
N ALA A 121 -6.25 -1.30 8.18
CA ALA A 121 -7.58 -1.93 8.16
C ALA A 121 -8.65 -1.01 8.78
N ASP A 122 -8.35 -0.44 9.94
CA ASP A 122 -9.24 0.52 10.61
C ASP A 122 -9.50 1.76 9.74
N PHE A 123 -8.45 2.27 9.09
CA PHE A 123 -8.57 3.44 8.23
C PHE A 123 -9.35 3.15 6.93
N CYS A 124 -9.25 1.94 6.40
CA CYS A 124 -10.08 1.47 5.28
C CYS A 124 -11.54 1.24 5.71
N GLY A 125 -11.80 1.06 7.01
CA GLY A 125 -13.12 0.69 7.54
C GLY A 125 -13.57 -0.71 7.10
N ARG A 126 -12.61 -1.63 6.84
CA ARG A 126 -12.87 -2.97 6.33
C ARG A 126 -11.90 -3.99 6.93
N SER A 127 -12.41 -5.19 7.18
CA SER A 127 -11.56 -6.32 7.55
C SER A 127 -10.84 -6.85 6.31
N PRO A 128 -9.49 -6.90 6.30
CA PRO A 128 -8.74 -7.48 5.19
C PRO A 128 -8.95 -9.00 5.13
N VAL A 129 -8.96 -9.54 3.91
CA VAL A 129 -9.03 -11.01 3.70
C VAL A 129 -7.71 -11.70 4.05
N ALA A 130 -6.61 -10.97 3.96
CA ALA A 130 -5.28 -11.41 4.34
C ALA A 130 -4.40 -10.22 4.71
N THR A 131 -3.42 -10.46 5.58
CA THR A 131 -2.36 -9.49 5.91
C THR A 131 -1.00 -10.18 5.94
N VAL A 132 0.06 -9.48 5.56
CA VAL A 132 1.43 -9.96 5.70
C VAL A 132 2.39 -8.81 5.97
N CYS A 133 3.31 -9.02 6.89
CA CYS A 133 4.45 -8.15 7.17
C CYS A 133 5.75 -8.85 6.77
N LEU A 134 6.58 -8.17 5.99
CA LEU A 134 7.87 -8.68 5.51
C LEU A 134 9.01 -7.78 5.96
N ASN A 135 10.07 -8.39 6.46
CA ASN A 135 11.29 -7.66 6.78
C ASN A 135 12.15 -7.46 5.52
N ASP A 136 12.80 -6.32 5.41
CA ASP A 136 13.71 -6.01 4.30
C ASP A 136 14.79 -7.09 4.15
N SER A 137 15.31 -7.61 5.28
CA SER A 137 16.29 -8.71 5.28
C SER A 137 15.74 -10.04 4.74
N GLU A 138 14.45 -10.33 4.93
CA GLU A 138 13.80 -11.52 4.34
C GLU A 138 13.67 -11.36 2.82
N ILE A 139 13.37 -10.15 2.37
CA ILE A 139 13.24 -9.82 0.94
C ILE A 139 14.61 -9.94 0.26
N ASP A 140 15.67 -9.39 0.86
CA ASP A 140 17.03 -9.45 0.32
C ASP A 140 17.57 -10.88 0.21
N ARG A 141 17.20 -11.74 1.16
CA ARG A 141 17.59 -13.17 1.16
C ARG A 141 16.69 -14.06 0.30
N GLY A 142 15.61 -13.53 -0.27
CA GLY A 142 14.62 -14.31 -1.01
C GLY A 142 13.79 -15.26 -0.13
N LEU A 143 13.71 -15.03 1.18
CA LEU A 143 13.04 -15.89 2.15
C LEU A 143 11.54 -15.58 2.33
N HIS A 144 11.04 -14.55 1.67
CA HIS A 144 9.66 -14.09 1.79
C HIS A 144 8.62 -14.94 1.03
N GLY A 145 9.05 -15.88 0.20
CA GLY A 145 8.18 -16.66 -0.70
C GLY A 145 7.08 -17.43 0.02
N VAL A 146 7.40 -18.13 1.12
CA VAL A 146 6.42 -18.91 1.91
C VAL A 146 5.34 -18.02 2.50
N LYS A 147 5.73 -16.87 3.07
CA LYS A 147 4.77 -15.89 3.62
C LYS A 147 3.85 -15.34 2.53
N LEU A 148 4.40 -15.04 1.34
CA LEU A 148 3.60 -14.55 0.22
C LEU A 148 2.67 -15.62 -0.34
N GLN A 149 3.09 -16.87 -0.42
CA GLN A 149 2.22 -17.97 -0.83
C GLN A 149 1.02 -18.10 0.10
N ALA A 150 1.22 -18.12 1.41
CA ALA A 150 0.15 -18.16 2.40
C ALA A 150 -0.77 -16.94 2.30
N PHE A 151 -0.21 -15.75 2.12
CA PHE A 151 -0.95 -14.51 1.92
C PHE A 151 -1.86 -14.58 0.67
N MET A 152 -1.30 -15.02 -0.46
CA MET A 152 -2.06 -15.13 -1.72
C MET A 152 -3.07 -16.27 -1.73
N ALA A 153 -2.81 -17.39 -1.04
CA ALA A 153 -3.77 -18.49 -0.90
C ALA A 153 -5.10 -18.00 -0.30
N ALA A 154 -5.03 -17.08 0.67
CA ALA A 154 -6.23 -16.50 1.28
C ALA A 154 -7.08 -15.65 0.31
N PHE A 155 -6.54 -15.23 -0.85
CA PHE A 155 -7.34 -14.55 -1.87
C PHE A 155 -8.29 -15.50 -2.59
N ALA A 156 -7.85 -16.76 -2.80
CA ALA A 156 -8.56 -17.76 -3.57
C ALA A 156 -9.69 -18.42 -2.78
N GLU A 157 -9.51 -18.66 -1.47
CA GLU A 157 -10.42 -19.42 -0.64
C GLU A 157 -11.84 -18.84 -0.50
N ARG A 158 -12.03 -17.55 -0.75
CA ARG A 158 -13.34 -16.88 -0.66
C ARG A 158 -14.05 -16.67 -2.00
N LYS A 159 -13.58 -17.29 -3.06
CA LYS A 159 -14.28 -17.30 -4.37
C LYS A 159 -15.33 -18.41 -4.47
N ALA A 160 -15.36 -19.31 -3.49
CA ALA A 160 -16.18 -20.53 -3.48
C ALA A 160 -17.39 -20.48 -2.52
N ALA A 161 -17.77 -19.30 -2.02
CA ALA A 161 -18.96 -19.13 -1.18
C ALA A 161 -20.00 -18.24 -1.84
#